data_2eefaac3d7f589e6acc3271473ea5bda
#
_entry.id   2eefaac3d7f589e6acc3271473ea5bda
#
_cell.length_a   1.000
_cell.length_b   1.000
_cell.length_c   1.000
_cell.angle_alpha   90.00
_cell.angle_beta   90.00
_cell.angle_gamma   90.00
#
_symmetry.space_group_name_H-M   'P 1'
#
loop_
_entity.id
_entity.type
_entity.pdbx_description
1 polymer ?
#
loop_
_entity_poly.entity_id
_entity_poly.type
_entity_poly.pdbx_seq_one_letter_code
_entity_poly.pdbx_strand_id
1 'polypeptide(L)'
;AKLVEESREWSAQDLAVRLFVADAKRFAEAHQAYAVDMMDHFREFQGRYDVRLVPTPEAKQRMKRAIELHLRSTAFGARCQVEDFASDEKFAIFVFHEDEMAPFDRFNDQDVIEPEWQRPVIRLAAVFHRESSTLLVKASRKPEREKLRNLFAELIVGDKDYFADASSSPKYCFDPIRDPDFD
;
A
#
# COMPACT_ATOMS: atom_id res chain seq x y z
N ALA A 1 -25.17 -12.28 -12.18
CA ALA A 1 -25.29 -13.21 -13.30
C ALA A 1 -25.73 -12.48 -14.60
N LYS A 2 -26.74 -11.58 -14.57
CA LYS A 2 -27.25 -10.89 -15.75
C LYS A 2 -26.24 -9.96 -16.45
N LEU A 3 -25.44 -9.23 -15.68
CA LEU A 3 -24.36 -8.35 -16.20
C LEU A 3 -23.23 -9.11 -16.92
N VAL A 4 -22.97 -10.36 -16.54
CA VAL A 4 -21.91 -11.18 -17.15
C VAL A 4 -22.32 -11.72 -18.51
N GLU A 5 -23.59 -11.99 -18.71
CA GLU A 5 -24.12 -12.53 -19.98
C GLU A 5 -24.22 -11.46 -21.08
N GLU A 6 -24.55 -10.22 -20.70
CA GLU A 6 -24.61 -9.06 -21.60
C GLU A 6 -23.22 -8.47 -21.91
N SER A 7 -22.16 -8.84 -21.15
CA SER A 7 -20.84 -8.22 -21.23
C SER A 7 -19.94 -8.77 -22.35
N ARG A 8 -20.37 -9.81 -23.08
CA ARG A 8 -19.51 -10.46 -24.11
C ARG A 8 -19.13 -9.57 -25.31
N GLU A 9 -19.87 -8.46 -25.50
CA GLU A 9 -19.64 -7.52 -26.60
C GLU A 9 -19.06 -6.17 -26.14
N TRP A 10 -18.82 -5.98 -24.83
CA TRP A 10 -18.37 -4.70 -24.30
C TRP A 10 -16.86 -4.63 -24.20
N SER A 11 -16.32 -3.44 -24.48
CA SER A 11 -14.92 -3.17 -24.18
C SER A 11 -14.68 -3.14 -22.66
N ALA A 12 -13.43 -3.29 -22.25
CA ALA A 12 -13.05 -3.17 -20.84
C ALA A 12 -13.43 -1.79 -20.25
N GLN A 13 -13.36 -0.73 -21.09
CA GLN A 13 -13.76 0.62 -20.71
C GLN A 13 -15.27 0.73 -20.49
N ASP A 14 -16.09 0.17 -21.38
CA ASP A 14 -17.55 0.16 -21.23
C ASP A 14 -17.97 -0.59 -19.97
N LEU A 15 -17.31 -1.72 -19.70
CA LEU A 15 -17.55 -2.51 -18.49
C LEU A 15 -17.21 -1.72 -17.24
N ALA A 16 -16.07 -1.02 -17.22
CA ALA A 16 -15.64 -0.19 -16.10
C ALA A 16 -16.63 0.95 -15.83
N VAL A 17 -17.07 1.67 -16.86
CA VAL A 17 -18.05 2.76 -16.73
C VAL A 17 -19.38 2.23 -16.21
N ARG A 18 -19.88 1.11 -16.74
CA ARG A 18 -21.15 0.51 -16.29
C ARG A 18 -21.07 0.01 -14.85
N LEU A 19 -19.96 -0.59 -14.46
CA LEU A 19 -19.72 -0.99 -13.08
C LEU A 19 -19.69 0.22 -12.15
N PHE A 20 -19.01 1.29 -12.53
CA PHE A 20 -18.97 2.53 -11.78
C PHE A 20 -20.37 3.14 -11.59
N VAL A 21 -21.18 3.18 -12.65
CA VAL A 21 -22.55 3.71 -12.60
C VAL A 21 -23.47 2.81 -11.78
N ALA A 22 -23.31 1.48 -11.87
CA ALA A 22 -24.15 0.52 -11.17
C ALA A 22 -23.79 0.39 -9.69
N ASP A 23 -22.53 0.43 -9.34
CA ASP A 23 -22.00 0.28 -7.98
C ASP A 23 -20.64 0.94 -7.85
N ALA A 24 -20.64 2.25 -7.62
CA ALA A 24 -19.43 3.06 -7.47
C ALA A 24 -18.53 2.56 -6.32
N LYS A 25 -19.13 1.98 -5.27
CA LYS A 25 -18.37 1.43 -4.14
C LYS A 25 -17.58 0.19 -4.56
N ARG A 26 -18.23 -0.77 -5.21
CA ARG A 26 -17.57 -1.96 -5.75
C ARG A 26 -16.51 -1.63 -6.79
N PHE A 27 -16.77 -0.63 -7.63
CA PHE A 27 -15.78 -0.16 -8.58
C PHE A 27 -14.54 0.40 -7.85
N ALA A 28 -14.74 1.23 -6.83
CA ALA A 28 -13.64 1.76 -6.02
C ALA A 28 -12.84 0.65 -5.30
N GLU A 29 -13.53 -0.34 -4.72
CA GLU A 29 -12.89 -1.50 -4.10
C GLU A 29 -12.04 -2.31 -5.10
N ALA A 30 -12.58 -2.59 -6.28
CA ALA A 30 -11.86 -3.30 -7.35
C ALA A 30 -10.67 -2.50 -7.86
N HIS A 31 -10.83 -1.18 -8.03
CA HIS A 31 -9.75 -0.28 -8.43
C HIS A 31 -8.63 -0.23 -7.38
N GLN A 32 -8.98 -0.17 -6.10
CA GLN A 32 -7.99 -0.20 -5.01
C GLN A 32 -7.25 -1.54 -4.95
N ALA A 33 -7.96 -2.66 -5.09
CA ALA A 33 -7.34 -3.99 -5.16
C ALA A 33 -6.35 -4.08 -6.33
N TYR A 34 -6.76 -3.67 -7.52
CA TYR A 34 -5.90 -3.59 -8.71
C TYR A 34 -4.69 -2.68 -8.48
N ALA A 35 -4.90 -1.51 -7.85
CA ALA A 35 -3.80 -0.58 -7.56
C ALA A 35 -2.75 -1.19 -6.62
N VAL A 36 -3.15 -2.07 -5.68
CA VAL A 36 -2.22 -2.86 -4.85
C VAL A 36 -1.44 -3.84 -5.70
N ASP A 37 -2.13 -4.62 -6.54
CA ASP A 37 -1.51 -5.68 -7.34
C ASP A 37 -0.54 -5.12 -8.40
N MET A 38 -0.77 -3.89 -8.86
CA MET A 38 0.11 -3.18 -9.81
C MET A 38 1.28 -2.45 -9.13
N MET A 39 1.34 -2.45 -7.80
CA MET A 39 2.49 -1.89 -7.07
C MET A 39 3.64 -2.88 -7.05
N ASP A 40 4.85 -2.40 -7.31
CA ASP A 40 6.11 -3.12 -7.22
C ASP A 40 7.01 -2.58 -6.10
N HIS A 41 8.18 -3.18 -5.94
CA HIS A 41 9.22 -2.74 -4.99
C HIS A 41 8.78 -2.69 -3.52
N PHE A 42 7.95 -3.64 -3.09
CA PHE A 42 7.63 -3.82 -1.69
C PHE A 42 8.80 -4.40 -0.90
N ARG A 43 8.94 -3.94 0.35
CA ARG A 43 9.70 -4.64 1.37
C ARG A 43 8.76 -5.49 2.21
N GLU A 44 9.11 -6.75 2.35
CA GLU A 44 8.34 -7.74 3.09
C GLU A 44 8.80 -7.82 4.54
N PHE A 45 7.83 -7.95 5.46
CA PHE A 45 8.05 -8.16 6.89
C PHE A 45 7.14 -9.29 7.35
N GLN A 46 7.74 -10.34 7.90
CA GLN A 46 7.01 -11.49 8.40
C GLN A 46 6.53 -11.25 9.83
N GLY A 47 5.25 -11.55 10.11
CA GLY A 47 4.73 -11.59 11.46
C GLY A 47 5.30 -12.76 12.26
N ARG A 48 5.46 -12.57 13.57
CA ARG A 48 6.01 -13.60 14.47
C ARG A 48 5.06 -14.77 14.71
N TYR A 49 3.77 -14.52 14.57
CA TYR A 49 2.71 -15.51 14.78
C TYR A 49 1.49 -15.13 13.94
N ASP A 50 0.63 -16.09 13.70
CA ASP A 50 -0.59 -15.86 12.95
C ASP A 50 -1.55 -15.00 13.76
N VAL A 51 -2.07 -13.96 13.13
CA VAL A 51 -3.06 -13.07 13.71
C VAL A 51 -4.24 -12.89 12.77
N ARG A 52 -5.44 -13.13 13.30
CA ARG A 52 -6.67 -12.79 12.57
C ARG A 52 -6.97 -11.30 12.75
N LEU A 53 -6.34 -10.50 11.91
CA LEU A 53 -6.40 -9.05 11.99
C LEU A 53 -7.73 -8.51 11.46
N VAL A 54 -8.51 -7.87 12.35
CA VAL A 54 -9.70 -7.09 11.99
C VAL A 54 -9.54 -5.70 12.62
N PRO A 55 -8.94 -4.74 11.90
CA PRO A 55 -8.68 -3.42 12.45
C PRO A 55 -9.98 -2.71 12.83
N THR A 56 -10.06 -2.23 14.07
CA THR A 56 -11.20 -1.43 14.50
C THR A 56 -11.18 -0.03 13.88
N PRO A 57 -12.32 0.66 13.74
CA PRO A 57 -12.36 2.03 13.26
C PRO A 57 -11.43 2.96 14.06
N GLU A 58 -11.35 2.76 15.38
CA GLU A 58 -10.50 3.56 16.28
C GLU A 58 -9.01 3.31 16.01
N ALA A 59 -8.60 2.06 15.77
CA ALA A 59 -7.22 1.70 15.44
C ALA A 59 -6.80 2.34 14.10
N LYS A 60 -7.66 2.25 13.08
CA LYS A 60 -7.46 2.89 11.78
C LYS A 60 -7.31 4.41 11.93
N GLN A 61 -8.19 5.04 12.71
CA GLN A 61 -8.14 6.49 12.91
C GLN A 61 -6.88 6.93 13.68
N ARG A 62 -6.46 6.16 14.69
CA ARG A 62 -5.18 6.42 15.39
C ARG A 62 -4.00 6.32 14.45
N MET A 63 -3.96 5.30 13.59
CA MET A 63 -2.90 5.14 12.62
C MET A 63 -2.86 6.29 11.61
N LYS A 64 -4.02 6.68 11.06
CA LYS A 64 -4.12 7.85 10.16
C LYS A 64 -3.52 9.10 10.81
N ARG A 65 -3.94 9.43 12.04
CA ARG A 65 -3.42 10.59 12.78
C ARG A 65 -1.91 10.50 13.06
N ALA A 66 -1.41 9.31 13.40
CA ALA A 66 0.02 9.12 13.68
C ALA A 66 0.88 9.31 12.41
N ILE A 67 0.40 8.85 11.26
CA ILE A 67 1.04 9.07 9.97
C ILE A 67 1.05 10.55 9.60
N GLU A 68 -0.10 11.21 9.69
CA GLU A 68 -0.22 12.64 9.38
C GLU A 68 0.71 13.50 10.28
N LEU A 69 0.75 13.19 11.58
CA LEU A 69 1.63 13.89 12.52
C LEU A 69 3.11 13.69 12.17
N HIS A 70 3.49 12.45 11.83
CA HIS A 70 4.86 12.15 11.42
C HIS A 70 5.26 12.90 10.15
N LEU A 71 4.42 12.91 9.13
CA LEU A 71 4.72 13.59 7.86
C LEU A 71 4.78 15.11 8.01
N ARG A 72 3.92 15.70 8.86
CA ARG A 72 3.99 17.13 9.17
C ARG A 72 5.26 17.54 9.94
N SER A 73 5.87 16.62 10.68
CA SER A 73 7.12 16.88 11.39
C SER A 73 8.37 16.75 10.51
N THR A 74 8.21 16.28 9.28
CA THR A 74 9.27 16.18 8.28
C THR A 74 9.26 17.39 7.35
N ALA A 75 10.33 17.60 6.59
CA ALA A 75 10.45 18.69 5.62
C ALA A 75 9.52 18.55 4.39
N PHE A 76 8.70 17.49 4.37
CA PHE A 76 7.72 17.25 3.32
C PHE A 76 6.54 18.21 3.45
N GLY A 77 5.79 18.41 2.36
CA GLY A 77 4.64 19.31 2.34
C GLY A 77 3.59 18.96 3.40
N ALA A 78 2.78 19.96 3.74
CA ALA A 78 1.78 19.82 4.82
C ALA A 78 0.56 18.96 4.45
N ARG A 79 0.39 18.61 3.17
CA ARG A 79 -0.76 17.85 2.69
C ARG A 79 -0.50 16.35 2.76
N CYS A 80 -1.40 15.66 3.45
CA CYS A 80 -1.38 14.22 3.57
C CYS A 80 -2.82 13.70 3.57
N GLN A 81 -3.04 12.62 2.81
CA GLN A 81 -4.30 11.87 2.80
C GLN A 81 -4.00 10.41 3.09
N VAL A 82 -4.76 9.81 3.98
CA VAL A 82 -4.62 8.41 4.35
C VAL A 82 -5.92 7.68 4.09
N GLU A 83 -5.86 6.66 3.25
CA GLU A 83 -6.98 5.80 2.88
C GLU A 83 -6.73 4.38 3.39
N ASP A 84 -7.78 3.64 3.64
CA ASP A 84 -7.70 2.23 3.97
C ASP A 84 -8.63 1.39 3.09
N PHE A 85 -8.18 0.18 2.82
CA PHE A 85 -8.92 -0.83 2.08
C PHE A 85 -8.87 -2.15 2.86
N ALA A 86 -9.98 -2.87 2.91
CA ALA A 86 -10.05 -4.17 3.54
C ALA A 86 -10.85 -5.14 2.67
N SER A 87 -10.28 -6.33 2.46
CA SER A 87 -10.96 -7.50 1.92
C SER A 87 -10.81 -8.67 2.90
N ASP A 88 -11.35 -9.84 2.53
CA ASP A 88 -11.18 -11.05 3.34
C ASP A 88 -9.70 -11.47 3.43
N GLU A 89 -8.92 -11.25 2.37
CA GLU A 89 -7.53 -11.67 2.25
C GLU A 89 -6.54 -10.61 2.73
N LYS A 90 -6.84 -9.33 2.53
CA LYS A 90 -5.88 -8.23 2.67
C LYS A 90 -6.47 -7.07 3.48
N PHE A 91 -5.60 -6.40 4.23
CA PHE A 91 -5.86 -5.07 4.76
C PHE A 91 -4.75 -4.13 4.29
N ALA A 92 -5.10 -3.03 3.63
CA ALA A 92 -4.15 -2.08 3.10
C ALA A 92 -4.37 -0.68 3.65
N ILE A 93 -3.28 0.06 3.82
CA ILE A 93 -3.28 1.50 4.09
C ILE A 93 -2.45 2.17 3.01
N PHE A 94 -3.04 3.15 2.37
CA PHE A 94 -2.40 4.02 1.40
C PHE A 94 -2.18 5.40 2.01
N VAL A 95 -1.01 5.94 1.81
CA VAL A 95 -0.65 7.28 2.24
C VAL A 95 -0.22 8.08 1.03
N PHE A 96 -0.92 9.17 0.78
CA PHE A 96 -0.59 10.14 -0.26
C PHE A 96 -0.08 11.38 0.44
N HIS A 97 1.13 11.81 0.15
CA HIS A 97 1.68 13.03 0.71
C HIS A 97 2.51 13.81 -0.31
N GLU A 98 2.61 15.12 -0.09
CA GLU A 98 3.51 15.94 -0.88
C GLU A 98 4.96 15.61 -0.56
N ASP A 99 5.81 15.55 -1.59
CA ASP A 99 7.26 15.46 -1.44
C ASP A 99 7.93 16.83 -1.51
N GLU A 100 9.24 16.86 -1.50
CA GLU A 100 10.02 18.09 -1.67
C GLU A 100 9.70 18.75 -3.01
N MET A 101 9.77 20.08 -3.03
CA MET A 101 9.60 20.83 -4.26
C MET A 101 10.73 20.48 -5.23
N ALA A 102 10.38 20.10 -6.44
CA ALA A 102 11.34 19.75 -7.49
C ALA A 102 10.96 20.41 -8.82
N PRO A 103 11.93 20.74 -9.67
CA PRO A 103 11.65 21.21 -11.02
C PRO A 103 11.22 20.04 -11.91
N PHE A 104 10.17 20.26 -12.68
CA PHE A 104 9.71 19.39 -13.73
C PHE A 104 9.75 20.15 -15.05
N ASP A 105 10.38 19.56 -16.06
CA ASP A 105 10.40 20.14 -17.39
C ASP A 105 9.03 20.00 -18.04
N ARG A 106 8.49 21.11 -18.53
CA ARG A 106 7.25 21.13 -19.31
C ARG A 106 7.41 22.00 -20.56
N PHE A 107 6.64 21.70 -21.59
CA PHE A 107 6.50 22.60 -22.72
C PHE A 107 5.55 23.74 -22.36
N ASN A 108 5.98 24.98 -22.65
CA ASN A 108 5.09 26.15 -22.59
C ASN A 108 4.26 26.28 -23.87
N ASP A 109 3.42 27.30 -23.95
CA ASP A 109 2.54 27.55 -25.12
C ASP A 109 3.29 27.88 -26.42
N GLN A 110 4.62 28.02 -26.36
CA GLN A 110 5.51 28.31 -27.49
C GLN A 110 6.39 27.09 -27.87
N ASP A 111 6.06 25.88 -27.38
CA ASP A 111 6.82 24.64 -27.54
C ASP A 111 8.26 24.71 -27.03
N VAL A 112 8.55 25.62 -26.07
CA VAL A 112 9.84 25.73 -25.41
C VAL A 112 9.79 24.99 -24.06
N ILE A 113 10.82 24.19 -23.77
CA ILE A 113 10.95 23.50 -22.47
C ILE A 113 11.37 24.51 -21.41
N GLU A 114 10.60 24.57 -20.33
CA GLU A 114 10.89 25.37 -19.15
C GLU A 114 10.64 24.59 -17.86
N PRO A 115 11.43 24.83 -16.80
CA PRO A 115 11.23 24.18 -15.52
C PRO A 115 10.05 24.80 -14.77
N GLU A 116 9.08 23.94 -14.37
CA GLU A 116 8.01 24.31 -13.45
C GLU A 116 8.25 23.66 -12.10
N TRP A 117 8.26 24.47 -11.04
CA TRP A 117 8.47 23.96 -9.68
C TRP A 117 7.16 23.41 -9.11
N GLN A 118 7.15 22.12 -8.83
CA GLN A 118 5.98 21.42 -8.31
C GLN A 118 6.35 20.59 -7.07
N ARG A 119 5.33 20.35 -6.22
CA ARG A 119 5.40 19.33 -5.17
C ARG A 119 4.73 18.06 -5.68
N PRO A 120 5.49 17.02 -6.03
CA PRO A 120 4.89 15.76 -6.46
C PRO A 120 4.17 15.12 -5.28
N VAL A 121 3.08 14.42 -5.58
CA VAL A 121 2.42 13.55 -4.61
C VAL A 121 3.03 12.16 -4.73
N ILE A 122 3.65 11.70 -3.66
CA ILE A 122 4.13 10.32 -3.58
C ILE A 122 3.14 9.44 -2.82
N ARG A 123 3.16 8.15 -3.16
CA ARG A 123 2.31 7.14 -2.55
C ARG A 123 3.16 6.15 -1.76
N LEU A 124 2.85 6.03 -0.46
CA LEU A 124 3.32 4.94 0.38
C LEU A 124 2.18 3.92 0.53
N ALA A 125 2.52 2.66 0.75
CA ALA A 125 1.53 1.64 1.01
C ALA A 125 2.01 0.65 2.07
N ALA A 126 1.10 0.18 2.90
CA ALA A 126 1.27 -0.95 3.80
C ALA A 126 0.14 -1.94 3.54
N VAL A 127 0.45 -3.13 3.07
CA VAL A 127 -0.50 -4.18 2.70
C VAL A 127 -0.24 -5.41 3.54
N PHE A 128 -1.17 -5.76 4.40
CA PHE A 128 -1.10 -6.93 5.25
C PHE A 128 -1.90 -8.08 4.65
N HIS A 129 -1.23 -9.19 4.36
CA HIS A 129 -1.83 -10.43 3.94
C HIS A 129 -2.21 -11.24 5.17
N ARG A 130 -3.51 -11.51 5.34
CA ARG A 130 -4.05 -12.14 6.55
C ARG A 130 -3.67 -13.60 6.69
N GLU A 131 -3.65 -14.32 5.58
CA GLU A 131 -3.34 -15.76 5.57
C GLU A 131 -1.88 -16.05 5.93
N SER A 132 -0.96 -15.26 5.38
CA SER A 132 0.48 -15.42 5.61
C SER A 132 1.02 -14.60 6.77
N SER A 133 0.19 -13.74 7.37
CA SER A 133 0.61 -12.77 8.40
C SER A 133 1.80 -11.90 7.96
N THR A 134 1.84 -11.55 6.68
CA THR A 134 2.93 -10.83 6.05
C THR A 134 2.52 -9.39 5.76
N LEU A 135 3.38 -8.43 6.12
CA LEU A 135 3.22 -7.02 5.79
C LEU A 135 4.16 -6.63 4.64
N LEU A 136 3.59 -6.17 3.55
CA LEU A 136 4.30 -5.56 2.43
C LEU A 136 4.29 -4.05 2.59
N VAL A 137 5.45 -3.40 2.63
CA VAL A 137 5.55 -1.95 2.77
C VAL A 137 6.27 -1.36 1.56
N LYS A 138 5.62 -0.42 0.90
CA LYS A 138 6.19 0.41 -0.16
C LYS A 138 6.41 1.82 0.35
N ALA A 139 7.67 2.24 0.35
CA ALA A 139 8.10 3.61 0.57
C ALA A 139 9.47 3.80 -0.07
N SER A 140 9.73 4.98 -0.62
CA SER A 140 10.99 5.29 -1.29
C SER A 140 12.16 5.33 -0.31
N ARG A 141 11.92 5.80 0.91
CA ARG A 141 12.96 6.00 1.94
C ARG A 141 12.85 4.93 3.04
N LYS A 142 14.00 4.41 3.46
CA LYS A 142 14.07 3.41 4.53
C LYS A 142 13.40 3.86 5.85
N PRO A 143 13.63 5.11 6.36
CA PRO A 143 12.98 5.57 7.58
C PRO A 143 11.45 5.58 7.50
N GLU A 144 10.87 5.92 6.35
CA GLU A 144 9.43 5.89 6.13
C GLU A 144 8.88 4.46 6.18
N ARG A 145 9.59 3.50 5.56
CA ARG A 145 9.21 2.09 5.60
C ARG A 145 9.20 1.54 7.04
N GLU A 146 10.25 1.83 7.79
CA GLU A 146 10.36 1.40 9.18
C GLU A 146 9.30 2.04 10.05
N LYS A 147 9.04 3.33 9.86
CA LYS A 147 7.99 4.04 10.59
C LYS A 147 6.61 3.48 10.29
N LEU A 148 6.29 3.23 9.01
CA LEU A 148 5.00 2.69 8.61
C LEU A 148 4.79 1.27 9.15
N ARG A 149 5.83 0.40 9.08
CA ARG A 149 5.84 -0.92 9.70
C ARG A 149 5.58 -0.84 11.22
N ASN A 150 6.30 0.03 11.93
CA ASN A 150 6.19 0.14 13.37
C ASN A 150 4.82 0.67 13.81
N LEU A 151 4.28 1.67 13.11
CA LEU A 151 2.93 2.16 13.36
C LEU A 151 1.88 1.09 13.11
N PHE A 152 2.05 0.29 12.05
CA PHE A 152 1.15 -0.81 11.77
C PHE A 152 1.20 -1.88 12.88
N ALA A 153 2.38 -2.28 13.31
CA ALA A 153 2.58 -3.22 14.41
C ALA A 153 1.93 -2.73 15.71
N GLU A 154 2.22 -1.50 16.11
CA GLU A 154 1.76 -0.92 17.36
C GLU A 154 0.25 -0.65 17.38
N LEU A 155 -0.28 -0.03 16.32
CA LEU A 155 -1.64 0.52 16.33
C LEU A 155 -2.69 -0.39 15.71
N ILE A 156 -2.29 -1.26 14.78
CA ILE A 156 -3.19 -2.18 14.08
C ILE A 156 -3.12 -3.58 14.67
N VAL A 157 -1.90 -4.10 14.89
CA VAL A 157 -1.72 -5.43 15.49
C VAL A 157 -1.81 -5.36 17.02
N GLY A 158 -1.32 -4.28 17.64
CA GLY A 158 -1.26 -4.11 19.09
C GLY A 158 0.02 -4.67 19.73
N ASP A 159 1.00 -5.08 18.92
CA ASP A 159 2.31 -5.57 19.35
C ASP A 159 3.41 -4.89 18.53
N LYS A 160 4.14 -3.96 19.15
CA LYS A 160 5.19 -3.17 18.49
C LYS A 160 6.34 -4.02 17.91
N ASP A 161 6.54 -5.21 18.46
CA ASP A 161 7.62 -6.12 18.08
C ASP A 161 7.12 -7.25 17.16
N TYR A 162 5.87 -7.16 16.68
CA TYR A 162 5.22 -8.19 15.87
C TYR A 162 5.97 -8.52 14.59
N PHE A 163 6.47 -7.52 13.88
CA PHE A 163 7.28 -7.74 12.69
C PHE A 163 8.76 -7.75 13.07
N ALA A 164 9.31 -8.94 13.28
CA ALA A 164 10.76 -9.10 13.38
C ALA A 164 11.41 -8.67 12.05
N ASP A 165 12.67 -8.22 12.12
CA ASP A 165 13.41 -7.89 10.91
C ASP A 165 13.48 -9.12 9.99
N ALA A 166 12.78 -9.04 8.86
CA ALA A 166 12.84 -10.06 7.81
C ALA A 166 14.25 -10.19 7.20
N SER A 167 15.17 -9.29 7.55
CA SER A 167 16.59 -9.39 7.20
C SER A 167 17.31 -10.55 7.90
N SER A 168 16.72 -11.10 8.97
CA SER A 168 17.30 -12.22 9.73
C SER A 168 16.68 -13.58 9.39
N SER A 169 15.53 -13.60 8.70
CA SER A 169 14.97 -14.86 8.20
C SER A 169 15.38 -15.05 6.76
N PRO A 170 16.18 -16.06 6.43
CA PRO A 170 16.48 -16.35 5.04
C PRO A 170 15.17 -16.62 4.30
N LYS A 171 14.99 -15.96 3.15
CA LYS A 171 13.79 -16.08 2.29
C LYS A 171 13.52 -17.53 1.85
N TYR A 172 14.54 -18.37 1.98
CA TYR A 172 14.53 -19.78 1.67
C TYR A 172 15.27 -20.52 2.78
N CYS A 173 14.63 -21.53 3.36
CA CYS A 173 15.30 -22.49 4.21
C CYS A 173 15.99 -23.53 3.30
N PHE A 174 17.30 -23.48 3.24
CA PHE A 174 18.11 -24.46 2.49
C PHE A 174 18.52 -25.66 3.34
N ASP A 175 18.10 -25.73 4.61
CA ASP A 175 18.44 -26.82 5.50
C ASP A 175 17.99 -28.18 4.98
N PRO A 176 16.78 -28.34 4.37
CA PRO A 176 16.42 -29.61 3.74
C PRO A 176 17.34 -30.03 2.61
N ILE A 177 17.90 -29.10 1.83
CA ILE A 177 18.82 -29.39 0.70
C ILE A 177 20.22 -29.79 1.22
N ARG A 178 20.55 -29.41 2.47
CA ARG A 178 21.81 -29.79 3.12
C ARG A 178 21.74 -31.12 3.86
N ASP A 179 20.55 -31.65 3.98
CA ASP A 179 20.35 -32.98 4.55
C ASP A 179 20.92 -34.02 3.56
N PRO A 180 21.94 -34.84 3.95
CA PRO A 180 22.50 -35.85 3.08
C PRO A 180 21.51 -36.94 2.70
N ASP A 181 20.38 -37.04 3.41
CA ASP A 181 19.29 -38.02 3.15
C ASP A 181 18.12 -37.38 2.36
N PHE A 182 18.31 -36.18 1.79
CA PHE A 182 17.33 -35.55 0.92
C PHE A 182 17.43 -36.11 -0.49
N ASP A 183 16.48 -37.01 -0.84
CA ASP A 183 16.25 -37.59 -2.18
C ASP A 183 15.15 -36.82 -2.94
#